data_89f9d89d74c110183428afd231ff91a0
#
_entry.id   89f9d89d74c110183428afd231ff91a0
#
_cell.length_a   1.000
_cell.length_b   1.000
_cell.length_c   1.000
_cell.angle_alpha   90.00
_cell.angle_beta   90.00
_cell.angle_gamma   90.00
#
_symmetry.space_group_name_H-M   'P 1'
#
loop_
_entity.id
_entity.type
_entity.pdbx_description
1 polymer ?
#
loop_
_entity_poly.entity_id
_entity_poly.type
_entity_poly.pdbx_seq_one_letter_code
_entity_poly.pdbx_strand_id
1 'polypeptide(L)'
;MTQLTIALSKGRILEESLPLLGRLGLEPAGDIDRLLRVPSKDRNVSLLIIRPADVPTYVEYGAADLGIVGKDVLMEHGGSALYEPMDLGIARCRLSVAAKKEGPRPDGVRRLRVATKYPEITRRHFAEKGEQVEIIKLYGSMELAPLVGLADLIVDLVATGGTLKANGLVEIETITQVTSRLVVNKAAMKMKNAAIQNLLAQFAEVVGGKP
;
A
#
# COMPACT_ATOMS: atom_id res chain seq x y z
N MET A 1 -22.39 -16.44 15.63
CA MET A 1 -22.10 -15.58 14.46
C MET A 1 -20.62 -15.70 14.11
N THR A 2 -20.27 -15.73 12.85
CA THR A 2 -18.89 -15.91 12.39
C THR A 2 -18.09 -14.63 12.64
N GLN A 3 -17.03 -14.70 13.43
CA GLN A 3 -16.16 -13.57 13.70
C GLN A 3 -15.21 -13.32 12.52
N LEU A 4 -15.13 -12.08 12.05
CA LEU A 4 -14.19 -11.63 11.03
C LEU A 4 -13.11 -10.75 11.63
N THR A 5 -11.92 -10.78 11.02
CA THR A 5 -10.80 -9.93 11.37
C THR A 5 -10.33 -9.16 10.13
N ILE A 6 -10.24 -7.83 10.23
CA ILE A 6 -9.79 -6.95 9.15
C ILE A 6 -8.46 -6.30 9.55
N ALA A 7 -7.42 -6.49 8.76
CA ALA A 7 -6.15 -5.81 8.92
C ALA A 7 -6.18 -4.44 8.22
N LEU A 8 -5.82 -3.37 8.93
CA LEU A 8 -5.80 -2.00 8.46
C LEU A 8 -4.37 -1.45 8.47
N SER A 9 -3.96 -0.84 7.37
CA SER A 9 -2.65 -0.20 7.25
C SER A 9 -2.61 1.10 8.05
N LYS A 10 -1.63 1.26 8.95
CA LYS A 10 -1.39 2.53 9.65
C LYS A 10 -1.14 3.70 8.70
N GLY A 11 -1.36 4.92 9.19
CA GLY A 11 -1.14 6.16 8.46
C GLY A 11 -2.33 6.55 7.59
N ARG A 12 -2.07 7.23 6.48
CA ARG A 12 -3.10 7.83 5.61
C ARG A 12 -4.18 6.84 5.17
N ILE A 13 -3.82 5.57 4.92
CA ILE A 13 -4.82 4.54 4.56
C ILE A 13 -5.80 4.32 5.71
N LEU A 14 -5.32 4.25 6.97
CA LEU A 14 -6.20 4.14 8.13
C LEU A 14 -7.14 5.35 8.21
N GLU A 15 -6.59 6.56 8.15
CA GLU A 15 -7.35 7.81 8.25
C GLU A 15 -8.46 7.87 7.20
N GLU A 16 -8.16 7.52 5.95
CA GLU A 16 -9.16 7.51 4.86
C GLU A 16 -10.08 6.28 4.89
N SER A 17 -9.70 5.19 5.60
CA SER A 17 -10.57 4.02 5.79
C SER A 17 -11.61 4.23 6.89
N LEU A 18 -11.34 5.03 7.92
CA LEU A 18 -12.25 5.24 9.04
C LEU A 18 -13.64 5.74 8.61
N PRO A 19 -13.77 6.73 7.70
CA PRO A 19 -15.10 7.15 7.21
C PRO A 19 -15.85 6.02 6.47
N LEU A 20 -15.14 5.17 5.70
CA LEU A 20 -15.76 4.02 5.04
C LEU A 20 -16.26 3.00 6.06
N LEU A 21 -15.43 2.67 7.05
CA LEU A 21 -15.80 1.76 8.15
C LEU A 21 -16.97 2.32 8.96
N GLY A 22 -17.02 3.66 9.16
CA GLY A 22 -18.13 4.34 9.82
C GLY A 22 -19.48 4.12 9.11
N ARG A 23 -19.49 4.25 7.78
CA ARG A 23 -20.69 4.00 6.97
C ARG A 23 -21.15 2.53 7.01
N LEU A 24 -20.25 1.62 7.35
CA LEU A 24 -20.52 0.18 7.51
C LEU A 24 -20.88 -0.21 8.96
N GLY A 25 -20.86 0.73 9.93
CA GLY A 25 -21.00 0.42 11.35
C GLY A 25 -19.83 -0.35 11.96
N LEU A 26 -18.66 -0.30 11.29
CA LEU A 26 -17.44 -1.02 11.66
C LEU A 26 -16.40 -0.10 12.32
N GLU A 27 -16.81 1.06 12.84
CA GLU A 27 -15.87 1.94 13.53
C GLU A 27 -15.18 1.24 14.70
N PRO A 28 -13.91 1.57 14.95
CA PRO A 28 -13.21 1.07 16.13
C PRO A 28 -13.97 1.43 17.43
N ALA A 29 -14.16 0.46 18.31
CA ALA A 29 -14.76 0.64 19.63
C ALA A 29 -13.71 0.81 20.75
N GLY A 30 -12.51 1.27 20.42
CA GLY A 30 -11.42 1.49 21.33
C GLY A 30 -10.34 2.41 20.78
N ASP A 31 -9.31 2.67 21.58
CA ASP A 31 -8.20 3.56 21.25
C ASP A 31 -7.25 2.89 20.22
N ILE A 32 -7.33 3.35 18.97
CA ILE A 32 -6.52 2.84 17.85
C ILE A 32 -5.08 3.35 17.86
N ASP A 33 -4.75 4.35 18.66
CA ASP A 33 -3.38 4.87 18.76
C ASP A 33 -2.52 3.97 19.67
N ARG A 34 -3.15 3.34 20.64
CA ARG A 34 -2.48 2.47 21.64
C ARG A 34 -2.69 0.98 21.39
N LEU A 35 -3.87 0.58 20.94
CA LEU A 35 -4.22 -0.82 20.76
C LEU A 35 -3.97 -1.28 19.31
N LEU A 36 -3.26 -2.38 19.16
CA LEU A 36 -3.01 -3.00 17.86
C LEU A 36 -4.17 -3.90 17.40
N ARG A 37 -5.01 -4.34 18.33
CA ARG A 37 -6.23 -5.09 18.07
C ARG A 37 -7.39 -4.42 18.80
N VAL A 38 -8.40 -4.03 18.05
CA VAL A 38 -9.55 -3.29 18.56
C VAL A 38 -10.83 -3.97 18.07
N PRO A 39 -11.85 -4.19 18.91
CA PRO A 39 -13.17 -4.58 18.41
C PRO A 39 -13.77 -3.43 17.60
N SER A 40 -14.57 -3.74 16.59
CA SER A 40 -15.44 -2.74 15.98
C SER A 40 -16.73 -2.59 16.78
N LYS A 41 -17.54 -1.57 16.47
CA LYS A 41 -18.89 -1.43 17.05
C LYS A 41 -19.77 -2.64 16.77
N ASP A 42 -19.67 -3.21 15.57
CA ASP A 42 -20.13 -4.58 15.31
C ASP A 42 -19.15 -5.57 15.95
N ARG A 43 -19.53 -6.12 17.11
CA ARG A 43 -18.72 -7.04 17.91
C ARG A 43 -18.31 -8.33 17.19
N ASN A 44 -18.88 -8.60 16.01
CA ASN A 44 -18.50 -9.73 15.16
C ASN A 44 -17.27 -9.43 14.30
N VAL A 45 -16.79 -8.18 14.29
CA VAL A 45 -15.59 -7.76 13.54
C VAL A 45 -14.53 -7.24 14.48
N SER A 46 -13.30 -7.73 14.34
CA SER A 46 -12.10 -7.19 14.99
C SER A 46 -11.21 -6.48 13.97
N LEU A 47 -10.59 -5.37 14.36
CA LEU A 47 -9.67 -4.61 13.55
C LEU A 47 -8.25 -4.81 14.06
N LEU A 48 -7.30 -5.08 13.16
CA LEU A 48 -5.86 -5.11 13.46
C LEU A 48 -5.21 -3.87 12.82
N ILE A 49 -4.52 -3.07 13.63
CA ILE A 49 -3.86 -1.86 13.18
C ILE A 49 -2.36 -2.12 13.06
N ILE A 50 -1.88 -2.37 11.85
CA ILE A 50 -0.52 -2.84 11.57
C ILE A 50 0.19 -2.01 10.50
N ARG A 51 1.48 -2.26 10.32
CA ARG A 51 2.26 -1.58 9.26
C ARG A 51 1.75 -2.01 7.87
N PRO A 52 1.72 -1.08 6.89
CA PRO A 52 1.26 -1.42 5.52
C PRO A 52 1.94 -2.64 4.92
N ALA A 53 3.26 -2.76 5.05
CA ALA A 53 4.02 -3.87 4.50
C ALA A 53 3.64 -5.25 5.08
N ASP A 54 3.04 -5.29 6.27
CA ASP A 54 2.71 -6.53 6.97
C ASP A 54 1.29 -7.01 6.66
N VAL A 55 0.38 -6.11 6.18
CA VAL A 55 -1.03 -6.45 5.93
C VAL A 55 -1.19 -7.65 5.00
N PRO A 56 -0.52 -7.74 3.84
CA PRO A 56 -0.65 -8.90 2.97
C PRO A 56 -0.28 -10.21 3.67
N THR A 57 0.80 -10.22 4.42
CA THR A 57 1.26 -11.39 5.19
C THR A 57 0.25 -11.83 6.23
N TYR A 58 -0.30 -10.89 7.02
CA TYR A 58 -1.33 -11.22 8.03
C TYR A 58 -2.60 -11.81 7.41
N VAL A 59 -2.99 -11.31 6.23
CA VAL A 59 -4.13 -11.86 5.51
C VAL A 59 -3.78 -13.20 4.86
N GLU A 60 -2.62 -13.33 4.23
CA GLU A 60 -2.19 -14.56 3.57
C GLU A 60 -2.12 -15.74 4.53
N TYR A 61 -1.56 -15.54 5.72
CA TYR A 61 -1.44 -16.58 6.76
C TYR A 61 -2.71 -16.74 7.62
N GLY A 62 -3.80 -16.02 7.33
CA GLY A 62 -5.10 -16.18 8.00
C GLY A 62 -5.16 -15.58 9.41
N ALA A 63 -4.18 -14.76 9.82
CA ALA A 63 -4.28 -13.97 11.04
C ALA A 63 -5.35 -12.87 10.93
N ALA A 64 -5.62 -12.43 9.69
CA ALA A 64 -6.78 -11.62 9.33
C ALA A 64 -7.52 -12.29 8.16
N ASP A 65 -8.85 -12.15 8.13
CA ASP A 65 -9.67 -12.66 7.04
C ASP A 65 -9.66 -11.74 5.82
N LEU A 66 -9.61 -10.43 6.10
CA LEU A 66 -9.55 -9.36 5.11
C LEU A 66 -8.45 -8.34 5.46
N GLY A 67 -8.11 -7.49 4.50
CA GLY A 67 -7.16 -6.39 4.72
C GLY A 67 -7.45 -5.19 3.83
N ILE A 68 -7.11 -3.99 4.33
CA ILE A 68 -7.09 -2.76 3.53
C ILE A 68 -5.65 -2.30 3.42
N VAL A 69 -5.14 -2.25 2.19
CA VAL A 69 -3.72 -2.02 1.90
C VAL A 69 -3.53 -1.35 0.54
N GLY A 70 -2.44 -0.61 0.36
CA GLY A 70 -2.10 0.02 -0.91
C GLY A 70 -1.76 -1.00 -2.00
N LYS A 71 -2.12 -0.69 -3.24
CA LYS A 71 -1.79 -1.52 -4.41
C LYS A 71 -0.29 -1.69 -4.60
N ASP A 72 0.51 -0.69 -4.24
CA ASP A 72 1.96 -0.71 -4.21
C ASP A 72 2.52 -1.87 -3.35
N VAL A 73 1.98 -2.03 -2.14
CA VAL A 73 2.38 -3.09 -1.23
C VAL A 73 2.01 -4.46 -1.77
N LEU A 74 0.81 -4.60 -2.39
CA LEU A 74 0.38 -5.85 -3.01
C LEU A 74 1.27 -6.24 -4.19
N MET A 75 1.63 -5.26 -5.03
CA MET A 75 2.52 -5.48 -6.19
C MET A 75 3.93 -5.88 -5.76
N GLU A 76 4.43 -5.31 -4.67
CA GLU A 76 5.74 -5.64 -4.08
C GLU A 76 5.73 -7.01 -3.42
N HIS A 77 4.64 -7.35 -2.71
CA HIS A 77 4.48 -8.63 -2.02
C HIS A 77 4.38 -9.81 -3.00
N GLY A 78 3.73 -9.61 -4.15
CA GLY A 78 3.57 -10.64 -5.20
C GLY A 78 2.70 -11.84 -4.78
N GLY A 79 1.95 -11.73 -3.68
CA GLY A 79 1.20 -12.82 -3.07
C GLY A 79 0.10 -13.40 -3.95
N SER A 80 0.21 -14.70 -4.26
CA SER A 80 -0.80 -15.44 -5.01
C SER A 80 -1.96 -15.99 -4.15
N ALA A 81 -1.83 -15.91 -2.82
CA ALA A 81 -2.79 -16.47 -1.86
C ALA A 81 -3.91 -15.51 -1.46
N LEU A 82 -3.92 -14.30 -2.02
CA LEU A 82 -4.93 -13.28 -1.76
C LEU A 82 -5.89 -13.13 -2.93
N TYR A 83 -7.16 -12.84 -2.63
CA TYR A 83 -8.09 -12.23 -3.58
C TYR A 83 -8.05 -10.71 -3.40
N GLU A 84 -8.16 -9.97 -4.49
CA GLU A 84 -8.27 -8.51 -4.54
C GLU A 84 -9.61 -8.13 -5.17
N PRO A 85 -10.74 -8.26 -4.43
CA PRO A 85 -12.07 -8.08 -5.00
C PRO A 85 -12.42 -6.63 -5.30
N MET A 86 -11.76 -5.63 -4.66
CA MET A 86 -12.25 -4.26 -4.74
C MET A 86 -11.15 -3.20 -4.65
N ASP A 87 -11.23 -2.19 -5.51
CA ASP A 87 -10.55 -0.91 -5.37
C ASP A 87 -11.41 0.03 -4.52
N LEU A 88 -10.87 0.47 -3.39
CA LEU A 88 -11.58 1.37 -2.47
C LEU A 88 -11.50 2.84 -2.92
N GLY A 89 -10.64 3.17 -3.86
CA GLY A 89 -10.47 4.52 -4.40
C GLY A 89 -9.91 5.55 -3.42
N ILE A 90 -9.41 5.13 -2.26
CA ILE A 90 -8.83 5.98 -1.23
C ILE A 90 -7.30 5.96 -1.25
N ALA A 91 -6.68 6.89 -0.54
CA ALA A 91 -5.23 7.09 -0.41
C ALA A 91 -4.52 7.18 -1.79
N ARG A 92 -5.14 7.86 -2.73
CA ARG A 92 -4.66 8.00 -4.12
C ARG A 92 -3.27 8.62 -4.14
N CYS A 93 -2.37 7.98 -4.86
CA CYS A 93 -1.03 8.46 -5.16
C CYS A 93 -0.51 7.75 -6.42
N ARG A 94 0.74 7.98 -6.77
CA ARG A 94 1.41 7.26 -7.85
C ARG A 94 2.78 6.79 -7.40
N LEU A 95 3.23 5.66 -7.89
CA LEU A 95 4.60 5.20 -7.74
C LEU A 95 5.41 5.77 -8.91
N SER A 96 6.48 6.48 -8.62
CA SER A 96 7.20 7.24 -9.64
C SER A 96 8.71 7.13 -9.48
N VAL A 97 9.42 7.29 -10.60
CA VAL A 97 10.86 7.51 -10.64
C VAL A 97 11.12 9.01 -10.47
N ALA A 98 12.04 9.37 -9.59
CA ALA A 98 12.47 10.76 -9.42
C ALA A 98 13.99 10.87 -9.30
N ALA A 99 14.53 12.05 -9.65
CA ALA A 99 15.94 12.37 -9.58
C ALA A 99 16.16 13.84 -9.19
N LYS A 100 17.43 14.23 -9.02
CA LYS A 100 17.79 15.64 -8.99
C LYS A 100 17.35 16.33 -10.28
N LYS A 101 17.03 17.62 -10.22
CA LYS A 101 16.61 18.42 -11.38
C LYS A 101 17.60 18.38 -12.54
N GLU A 102 18.88 18.26 -12.22
CA GLU A 102 19.95 18.16 -13.22
C GLU A 102 20.04 16.78 -13.88
N GLY A 103 19.18 15.88 -13.47
CA GLY A 103 19.15 14.48 -13.91
C GLY A 103 20.28 13.63 -13.34
N PRO A 104 20.20 12.32 -13.52
CA PRO A 104 21.34 11.45 -13.25
C PRO A 104 22.44 11.78 -14.24
N ARG A 105 23.67 11.90 -13.76
CA ARG A 105 24.87 12.02 -14.64
C ARG A 105 25.43 10.60 -14.85
N PRO A 106 25.01 9.86 -15.87
CA PRO A 106 25.66 8.62 -16.19
C PRO A 106 27.06 8.99 -16.72
N ASP A 107 28.07 8.60 -15.99
CA ASP A 107 29.47 8.63 -16.47
C ASP A 107 29.72 7.60 -17.57
N GLY A 108 28.65 6.91 -18.04
CA GLY A 108 28.67 5.92 -19.11
C GLY A 108 29.28 4.57 -18.71
N VAL A 109 29.86 4.45 -17.52
CA VAL A 109 30.63 3.29 -17.10
C VAL A 109 29.93 2.45 -16.03
N ARG A 110 29.10 3.07 -15.19
CA ARG A 110 28.41 2.35 -14.09
C ARG A 110 26.90 2.29 -14.27
N ARG A 111 26.31 1.24 -13.67
CA ARG A 111 24.85 1.12 -13.57
C ARG A 111 24.30 2.23 -12.69
N LEU A 112 23.12 2.76 -13.06
CA LEU A 112 22.39 3.70 -12.20
C LEU A 112 21.98 3.01 -10.91
N ARG A 113 22.18 3.69 -9.78
CA ARG A 113 21.76 3.25 -8.47
C ARG A 113 20.37 3.83 -8.18
N VAL A 114 19.44 2.96 -7.80
CA VAL A 114 18.05 3.34 -7.51
C VAL A 114 17.72 3.00 -6.04
N ALA A 115 17.49 4.02 -5.22
CA ALA A 115 17.03 3.81 -3.86
C ALA A 115 15.51 3.67 -3.82
N THR A 116 15.01 2.65 -3.14
CA THR A 116 13.57 2.37 -3.11
C THR A 116 13.16 1.51 -1.92
N LYS A 117 11.89 1.64 -1.53
CA LYS A 117 11.19 0.71 -0.65
C LYS A 117 10.59 -0.47 -1.41
N TYR A 118 10.55 -0.40 -2.74
CA TYR A 118 9.86 -1.31 -3.64
C TYR A 118 10.85 -1.99 -4.62
N PRO A 119 11.76 -2.85 -4.14
CA PRO A 119 12.79 -3.47 -4.99
C PRO A 119 12.23 -4.35 -6.10
N GLU A 120 11.15 -5.11 -5.87
CA GLU A 120 10.59 -6.01 -6.89
C GLU A 120 9.89 -5.24 -8.02
N ILE A 121 9.10 -4.22 -7.66
CA ILE A 121 8.46 -3.35 -8.67
C ILE A 121 9.52 -2.60 -9.46
N THR A 122 10.53 -2.06 -8.78
CA THR A 122 11.63 -1.31 -9.41
C THR A 122 12.40 -2.20 -10.38
N ARG A 123 12.78 -3.42 -9.97
CA ARG A 123 13.50 -4.36 -10.82
C ARG A 123 12.72 -4.69 -12.09
N ARG A 124 11.43 -4.96 -11.95
CA ARG A 124 10.53 -5.28 -13.08
C ARG A 124 10.43 -4.10 -14.04
N HIS A 125 10.18 -2.89 -13.52
CA HIS A 125 10.05 -1.68 -14.32
C HIS A 125 11.28 -1.41 -15.20
N PHE A 126 12.49 -1.45 -14.62
CA PHE A 126 13.72 -1.22 -15.38
C PHE A 126 14.05 -2.39 -16.32
N ALA A 127 13.75 -3.63 -15.91
CA ALA A 127 13.93 -4.80 -16.78
C ALA A 127 13.03 -4.75 -18.02
N GLU A 128 11.77 -4.32 -17.90
CA GLU A 128 10.84 -4.13 -19.03
C GLU A 128 11.34 -3.07 -20.02
N LYS A 129 12.15 -2.12 -19.56
CA LYS A 129 12.80 -1.09 -20.40
C LYS A 129 14.16 -1.55 -20.96
N GLY A 130 14.63 -2.75 -20.62
CA GLY A 130 15.95 -3.23 -20.99
C GLY A 130 17.11 -2.58 -20.21
N GLU A 131 16.81 -1.87 -19.14
CA GLU A 131 17.78 -1.14 -18.33
C GLU A 131 18.23 -1.96 -17.12
N GLN A 132 19.55 -2.05 -16.90
CA GLN A 132 20.11 -2.69 -15.70
C GLN A 132 20.46 -1.63 -14.67
N VAL A 133 19.87 -1.76 -13.46
CA VAL A 133 20.10 -0.85 -12.34
C VAL A 133 20.60 -1.60 -11.12
N GLU A 134 21.31 -0.91 -10.25
CA GLU A 134 21.65 -1.36 -8.90
C GLU A 134 20.59 -0.86 -7.93
N ILE A 135 19.89 -1.78 -7.25
CA ILE A 135 18.80 -1.43 -6.35
C ILE A 135 19.31 -1.36 -4.91
N ILE A 136 19.11 -0.21 -4.27
CA ILE A 136 19.44 0.03 -2.86
C ILE A 136 18.13 0.08 -2.08
N LYS A 137 17.85 -0.95 -1.29
CA LYS A 137 16.64 -1.01 -0.48
C LYS A 137 16.76 -0.09 0.73
N LEU A 138 15.82 0.83 0.86
CA LEU A 138 15.62 1.69 2.03
C LEU A 138 14.19 1.51 2.57
N TYR A 139 13.95 2.02 3.79
CA TYR A 139 12.64 1.91 4.45
C TYR A 139 11.92 3.25 4.58
N GLY A 140 12.59 4.36 4.31
CA GLY A 140 12.04 5.72 4.37
C GLY A 140 13.07 6.77 3.96
N SER A 141 12.64 8.03 3.88
CA SER A 141 13.47 9.19 3.50
C SER A 141 14.24 8.98 2.20
N MET A 142 13.54 8.49 1.19
CA MET A 142 14.14 8.17 -0.13
C MET A 142 14.80 9.39 -0.75
N GLU A 143 14.22 10.58 -0.55
CA GLU A 143 14.69 11.85 -1.10
C GLU A 143 16.11 12.20 -0.65
N LEU A 144 16.53 11.70 0.52
CA LEU A 144 17.88 11.93 1.03
C LEU A 144 18.94 11.20 0.18
N ALA A 145 18.63 10.04 -0.37
CA ALA A 145 19.59 9.19 -1.06
C ALA A 145 20.29 9.89 -2.24
N PRO A 146 19.62 10.60 -3.15
CA PRO A 146 20.26 11.36 -4.20
C PRO A 146 21.07 12.55 -3.64
N LEU A 147 20.61 13.18 -2.58
CA LEU A 147 21.25 14.38 -2.03
C LEU A 147 22.64 14.09 -1.47
N VAL A 148 22.79 12.94 -0.82
CA VAL A 148 24.07 12.49 -0.24
C VAL A 148 24.91 11.62 -1.20
N GLY A 149 24.46 11.44 -2.44
CA GLY A 149 25.18 10.65 -3.44
C GLY A 149 25.11 9.13 -3.22
N LEU A 150 24.15 8.64 -2.42
CA LEU A 150 23.93 7.21 -2.23
C LEU A 150 23.29 6.57 -3.47
N ALA A 151 22.34 7.27 -4.12
CA ALA A 151 21.68 6.81 -5.32
C ALA A 151 21.59 7.92 -6.38
N ASP A 152 21.35 7.52 -7.62
CA ASP A 152 21.18 8.45 -8.75
C ASP A 152 19.68 8.76 -8.96
N LEU A 153 18.83 7.75 -8.70
CA LEU A 153 17.39 7.78 -8.82
C LEU A 153 16.73 7.30 -7.52
N ILE A 154 15.49 7.66 -7.35
CA ILE A 154 14.60 7.03 -6.36
C ILE A 154 13.34 6.51 -7.04
N VAL A 155 12.76 5.45 -6.48
CA VAL A 155 11.40 5.00 -6.78
C VAL A 155 10.60 5.04 -5.49
N ASP A 156 9.62 5.93 -5.43
CA ASP A 156 8.78 6.10 -4.23
C ASP A 156 7.38 6.60 -4.59
N LEU A 157 6.49 6.61 -3.57
CA LEU A 157 5.13 7.11 -3.70
C LEU A 157 5.11 8.64 -3.73
N VAL A 158 4.42 9.18 -4.72
CA VAL A 158 4.21 10.61 -4.89
C VAL A 158 2.72 10.90 -4.84
N ALA A 159 2.27 11.63 -3.81
CA ALA A 159 0.90 12.14 -3.74
C ALA A 159 0.80 13.49 -4.47
N THR A 160 1.33 14.56 -3.86
CA THR A 160 1.30 15.93 -4.40
C THR A 160 2.63 16.34 -5.05
N GLY A 161 3.71 15.63 -4.76
CA GLY A 161 5.08 15.99 -5.18
C GLY A 161 5.75 17.07 -4.32
N GLY A 162 5.08 17.53 -3.26
CA GLY A 162 5.62 18.58 -2.37
C GLY A 162 6.96 18.19 -1.75
N THR A 163 7.11 16.96 -1.26
CA THR A 163 8.36 16.46 -0.65
C THR A 163 9.50 16.42 -1.67
N LEU A 164 9.25 15.94 -2.88
CA LEU A 164 10.25 15.94 -3.95
C LEU A 164 10.75 17.36 -4.23
N LYS A 165 9.81 18.29 -4.44
CA LYS A 165 10.11 19.70 -4.73
C LYS A 165 10.91 20.36 -3.60
N ALA A 166 10.52 20.13 -2.35
CA ALA A 166 11.20 20.69 -1.17
C ALA A 166 12.65 20.20 -1.05
N ASN A 167 12.96 19.02 -1.60
CA ASN A 167 14.30 18.41 -1.60
C ASN A 167 15.04 18.57 -2.95
N GLY A 168 14.56 19.44 -3.85
CA GLY A 168 15.23 19.70 -5.13
C GLY A 168 15.18 18.53 -6.12
N LEU A 169 14.24 17.61 -5.92
CA LEU A 169 13.99 16.48 -6.81
C LEU A 169 12.82 16.77 -7.75
N VAL A 170 12.85 16.13 -8.91
CA VAL A 170 11.79 16.16 -9.91
C VAL A 170 11.36 14.75 -10.24
N GLU A 171 10.07 14.58 -10.45
CA GLU A 171 9.51 13.35 -10.99
C GLU A 171 9.88 13.23 -12.47
N ILE A 172 10.43 12.08 -12.86
CA ILE A 172 10.86 11.79 -14.23
C ILE A 172 9.77 11.01 -14.95
N GLU A 173 9.21 10.00 -14.27
CA GLU A 173 8.31 9.03 -14.86
C GLU A 173 7.36 8.47 -13.81
N THR A 174 6.10 8.28 -14.17
CA THR A 174 5.14 7.54 -13.35
C THR A 174 5.15 6.06 -13.75
N ILE A 175 5.42 5.18 -12.79
CA ILE A 175 5.37 3.72 -12.98
C ILE A 175 3.91 3.25 -12.98
N THR A 176 3.14 3.64 -11.97
CA THR A 176 1.72 3.25 -11.86
C THR A 176 0.94 4.16 -10.92
N GLN A 177 -0.38 4.24 -11.14
CA GLN A 177 -1.30 4.84 -10.19
C GLN A 177 -1.59 3.85 -9.05
N VAL A 178 -1.72 4.38 -7.84
CA VAL A 178 -1.91 3.58 -6.62
C VAL A 178 -3.14 4.07 -5.87
N THR A 179 -3.98 3.12 -5.48
CA THR A 179 -5.11 3.29 -4.57
C THR A 179 -5.10 2.16 -3.54
N SER A 180 -5.88 2.27 -2.48
CA SER A 180 -6.04 1.18 -1.52
C SER A 180 -7.00 0.12 -2.03
N ARG A 181 -6.69 -1.12 -1.72
CA ARG A 181 -7.43 -2.32 -2.11
C ARG A 181 -7.99 -3.02 -0.88
N LEU A 182 -9.17 -3.57 -1.02
CA LEU A 182 -9.68 -4.59 -0.13
C LEU A 182 -9.15 -5.93 -0.61
N VAL A 183 -8.50 -6.68 0.29
CA VAL A 183 -7.98 -8.03 0.01
C VAL A 183 -8.61 -9.04 0.94
N VAL A 184 -8.69 -10.28 0.49
CA VAL A 184 -9.33 -11.38 1.23
C VAL A 184 -8.45 -12.62 1.18
N ASN A 185 -8.30 -13.29 2.33
CA ASN A 185 -7.67 -14.59 2.42
C ASN A 185 -8.48 -15.64 1.66
N LYS A 186 -7.85 -16.44 0.79
CA LYS A 186 -8.53 -17.46 -0.04
C LYS A 186 -9.18 -18.56 0.78
N ALA A 187 -8.58 -18.98 1.89
CA ALA A 187 -9.17 -20.01 2.76
C ALA A 187 -10.34 -19.42 3.55
N ALA A 188 -10.21 -18.23 4.11
CA ALA A 188 -11.30 -17.53 4.78
C ALA A 188 -12.50 -17.32 3.86
N MET A 189 -12.26 -16.94 2.58
CA MET A 189 -13.32 -16.81 1.59
C MET A 189 -14.13 -18.10 1.42
N LYS A 190 -13.51 -19.27 1.54
CA LYS A 190 -14.21 -20.56 1.48
C LYS A 190 -14.93 -20.89 2.79
N MET A 191 -14.22 -20.74 3.91
CA MET A 191 -14.73 -21.17 5.24
C MET A 191 -15.80 -20.23 5.82
N LYS A 192 -15.69 -18.93 5.53
CA LYS A 192 -16.56 -17.85 6.06
C LYS A 192 -17.32 -17.15 4.93
N ASN A 193 -17.62 -17.86 3.84
CA ASN A 193 -18.13 -17.31 2.58
C ASN A 193 -19.31 -16.35 2.78
N ALA A 194 -20.37 -16.77 3.44
CA ALA A 194 -21.58 -15.95 3.60
C ALA A 194 -21.28 -14.61 4.32
N ALA A 195 -20.46 -14.64 5.37
CA ALA A 195 -20.12 -13.44 6.13
C ALA A 195 -19.23 -12.49 5.29
N ILE A 196 -18.25 -13.05 4.56
CA ILE A 196 -17.36 -12.25 3.72
C ILE A 196 -18.12 -11.67 2.53
N GLN A 197 -18.97 -12.45 1.84
CA GLN A 197 -19.75 -11.95 0.71
C GLN A 197 -20.72 -10.83 1.12
N ASN A 198 -21.37 -10.97 2.28
CA ASN A 198 -22.21 -9.89 2.83
C ASN A 198 -21.40 -8.61 3.08
N LEU A 199 -20.21 -8.74 3.68
CA LEU A 199 -19.35 -7.60 3.93
C LEU A 199 -18.83 -6.96 2.63
N LEU A 200 -18.46 -7.77 1.63
CA LEU A 200 -18.05 -7.25 0.30
C LEU A 200 -19.20 -6.50 -0.39
N ALA A 201 -20.44 -6.98 -0.30
CA ALA A 201 -21.60 -6.29 -0.84
C ALA A 201 -21.80 -4.92 -0.17
N GLN A 202 -21.70 -4.85 1.15
CA GLN A 202 -21.77 -3.59 1.89
C GLN A 202 -20.65 -2.62 1.50
N PHE A 203 -19.40 -3.09 1.36
CA PHE A 203 -18.30 -2.26 0.85
C PHE A 203 -18.59 -1.73 -0.55
N ALA A 204 -19.14 -2.57 -1.44
CA ALA A 204 -19.47 -2.16 -2.81
C ALA A 204 -20.52 -1.04 -2.83
N GLU A 205 -21.54 -1.09 -1.98
CA GLU A 205 -22.55 -0.05 -1.84
C GLU A 205 -21.92 1.27 -1.35
N VAL A 206 -21.03 1.18 -0.34
CA VAL A 206 -20.38 2.37 0.23
C VAL A 206 -19.38 2.99 -0.73
N VAL A 207 -18.62 2.20 -1.49
CA VAL A 207 -17.63 2.67 -2.46
C VAL A 207 -18.29 3.12 -3.76
N GLY A 208 -19.32 2.43 -4.24
CA GLY A 208 -20.06 2.75 -5.47
C GLY A 208 -21.02 3.94 -5.31
N GLY A 209 -21.55 4.15 -4.14
CA GLY A 209 -22.33 5.32 -3.76
C GLY A 209 -21.41 6.52 -3.52
N LYS A 210 -20.87 7.12 -4.59
CA LYS A 210 -20.27 8.46 -4.51
C LYS A 210 -21.35 9.46 -4.12
N PRO A 211 -21.04 10.45 -3.20
CA PRO A 211 -21.96 11.53 -2.88
C PRO A 211 -22.22 12.40 -4.12
#